data_8498670a2846ca2a273f643715bee965
#
_entry.id   8498670a2846ca2a273f643715bee965
#
_cell.length_a   1.000
_cell.length_b   1.000
_cell.length_c   1.000
_cell.angle_alpha   90.00
_cell.angle_beta   90.00
_cell.angle_gamma   90.00
#
_symmetry.space_group_name_H-M   'P 1'
#
loop_
_entity.id
_entity.type
_entity.pdbx_description
1 polymer ?
#
loop_
_entity_poly.entity_id
_entity_poly.type
_entity_poly.pdbx_seq_one_letter_code
_entity_poly.pdbx_strand_id
1 'polypeptide(L)'
;TISQRVKASQLEEVNLGTNGKPRPVNVAKEMPRDEIKAMVELQTNFPNVFAWSYEDMRGLDPQLDQHQIHLSRDTKPVAQRRYRMNPNYAAKVKEEIDKLLRVGFIRLVKQATWLSPIVVVPKKNGKIQECVDYCKLNAATVTDAFPLPFTNKVS
;
A
#
# COMPACT_ATOMS: atom_id res chain seq x y z
N THR A 1 -9.29 19.13 -24.35
CA THR A 1 -10.27 19.19 -23.25
C THR A 1 -9.49 19.34 -21.95
N ILE A 2 -9.54 20.53 -21.35
CA ILE A 2 -8.80 20.91 -20.16
C ILE A 2 -9.39 20.12 -18.98
N SER A 3 -8.58 19.22 -18.40
CA SER A 3 -8.91 18.57 -17.15
C SER A 3 -9.10 19.66 -16.07
N GLN A 4 -10.34 19.92 -15.68
CA GLN A 4 -10.63 20.75 -14.51
C GLN A 4 -9.99 20.07 -13.29
N ARG A 5 -8.96 20.71 -12.72
CA ARG A 5 -8.44 20.32 -11.41
C ARG A 5 -9.58 20.50 -10.42
N VAL A 6 -10.13 19.39 -9.97
CA VAL A 6 -11.09 19.38 -8.86
C VAL A 6 -10.38 20.05 -7.68
N LYS A 7 -10.91 21.16 -7.18
CA LYS A 7 -10.42 21.79 -5.93
C LYS A 7 -10.53 20.74 -4.83
N ALA A 8 -9.47 20.58 -4.06
CA ALA A 8 -9.53 19.71 -2.90
C ALA A 8 -10.64 20.22 -1.97
N SER A 9 -11.71 19.44 -1.81
CA SER A 9 -12.82 19.73 -0.91
C SER A 9 -12.29 19.81 0.53
N GLN A 10 -12.86 20.69 1.35
CA GLN A 10 -12.60 20.64 2.79
C GLN A 10 -13.19 19.35 3.35
N LEU A 11 -12.41 18.68 4.20
CA LEU A 11 -12.82 17.39 4.79
C LEU A 11 -13.35 17.62 6.21
N GLU A 12 -14.37 16.83 6.57
CA GLU A 12 -14.89 16.65 7.93
C GLU A 12 -14.66 15.20 8.33
N GLU A 13 -14.15 14.99 9.54
CA GLU A 13 -13.93 13.64 10.06
C GLU A 13 -15.18 13.14 10.79
N VAL A 14 -15.65 11.97 10.41
CA VAL A 14 -16.75 11.25 11.05
C VAL A 14 -16.21 9.94 11.63
N ASN A 15 -16.45 9.68 12.92
CA ASN A 15 -16.02 8.44 13.55
C ASN A 15 -17.11 7.38 13.46
N LEU A 16 -16.85 6.27 12.77
CA LEU A 16 -17.72 5.10 12.65
C LEU A 16 -17.50 4.06 13.76
N GLY A 17 -16.45 4.24 14.57
CA GLY A 17 -16.09 3.31 15.64
C GLY A 17 -16.57 3.76 17.01
N THR A 18 -16.12 3.01 18.01
CA THR A 18 -16.32 3.33 19.43
C THR A 18 -15.16 4.15 19.98
N ASN A 19 -15.33 4.74 21.19
CA ASN A 19 -14.26 5.48 21.85
C ASN A 19 -13.00 4.65 22.11
N GLY A 20 -13.14 3.32 22.26
CA GLY A 20 -12.01 2.40 22.47
C GLY A 20 -11.34 1.91 21.16
N LYS A 21 -12.08 1.98 20.04
CA LYS A 21 -11.55 1.61 18.69
C LYS A 21 -12.11 2.60 17.68
N PRO A 22 -11.50 3.78 17.52
CA PRO A 22 -11.97 4.79 16.59
C PRO A 22 -11.77 4.30 15.15
N ARG A 23 -12.73 4.63 14.29
CA ARG A 23 -12.73 4.36 12.86
C ARG A 23 -13.04 5.64 12.10
N PRO A 24 -12.09 6.57 12.01
CA PRO A 24 -12.31 7.85 11.37
C PRO A 24 -12.45 7.70 9.86
N VAL A 25 -13.43 8.38 9.29
CA VAL A 25 -13.67 8.50 7.86
C VAL A 25 -13.76 9.97 7.50
N ASN A 26 -13.08 10.37 6.45
CA ASN A 26 -13.12 11.74 5.94
C ASN A 26 -14.22 11.88 4.89
N VAL A 27 -15.15 12.78 5.10
CA VAL A 27 -16.21 13.13 4.16
C VAL A 27 -16.03 14.59 3.69
N ALA A 28 -16.50 14.89 2.47
CA ALA A 28 -16.46 16.27 2.00
C ALA A 28 -17.48 17.12 2.76
N LYS A 29 -17.08 18.27 3.29
CA LYS A 29 -17.98 19.18 4.03
C LYS A 29 -19.15 19.70 3.18
N GLU A 30 -18.93 19.76 1.88
CA GLU A 30 -19.93 20.22 0.90
C GLU A 30 -20.97 19.15 0.57
N MET A 31 -20.78 17.91 1.03
CA MET A 31 -21.70 16.81 0.79
C MET A 31 -23.02 17.05 1.56
N PRO A 32 -24.19 16.81 0.94
CA PRO A 32 -25.48 16.89 1.63
C PRO A 32 -25.53 15.97 2.86
N ARG A 33 -26.19 16.43 3.91
CA ARG A 33 -26.24 15.69 5.20
C ARG A 33 -26.97 14.36 5.12
N ASP A 34 -27.90 14.20 4.22
CA ASP A 34 -28.60 12.96 3.92
C ASP A 34 -27.69 11.96 3.22
N GLU A 35 -26.85 12.39 2.29
CA GLU A 35 -25.83 11.55 1.65
C GLU A 35 -24.75 11.10 2.64
N ILE A 36 -24.30 12.00 3.52
CA ILE A 36 -23.35 11.65 4.59
C ILE A 36 -23.95 10.56 5.49
N LYS A 37 -25.23 10.71 5.91
CA LYS A 37 -25.92 9.71 6.71
C LYS A 37 -26.01 8.35 6.00
N ALA A 38 -26.41 8.34 4.74
CA ALA A 38 -26.50 7.12 3.95
C ALA A 38 -25.15 6.41 3.82
N MET A 39 -24.07 7.20 3.58
CA MET A 39 -22.72 6.67 3.51
C MET A 39 -22.23 6.10 4.85
N VAL A 40 -22.48 6.81 5.95
CA VAL A 40 -22.15 6.36 7.30
C VAL A 40 -22.89 5.07 7.64
N GLU A 41 -24.19 4.99 7.34
CA GLU A 41 -25.01 3.80 7.54
C GLU A 41 -24.48 2.61 6.73
N LEU A 42 -24.17 2.82 5.45
CA LEU A 42 -23.60 1.79 4.58
C LEU A 42 -22.27 1.26 5.15
N GLN A 43 -21.36 2.14 5.53
CA GLN A 43 -20.04 1.74 6.08
C GLN A 43 -20.17 1.06 7.44
N THR A 44 -21.16 1.45 8.25
CA THR A 44 -21.46 0.83 9.55
C THR A 44 -22.02 -0.59 9.37
N ASN A 45 -22.83 -0.81 8.33
CA ASN A 45 -23.39 -2.10 8.02
C ASN A 45 -22.37 -3.08 7.41
N PHE A 46 -21.30 -2.55 6.78
CA PHE A 46 -20.25 -3.35 6.16
C PHE A 46 -18.85 -3.06 6.73
N PRO A 47 -18.63 -3.19 8.05
CA PRO A 47 -17.39 -2.79 8.71
C PRO A 47 -16.18 -3.63 8.30
N ASN A 48 -16.39 -4.84 7.75
CA ASN A 48 -15.34 -5.76 7.35
C ASN A 48 -14.81 -5.53 5.91
N VAL A 49 -15.43 -4.62 5.17
CA VAL A 49 -15.01 -4.26 3.81
C VAL A 49 -13.90 -3.21 3.84
N PHE A 50 -13.80 -2.46 4.94
CA PHE A 50 -12.83 -1.38 5.10
C PHE A 50 -11.76 -1.75 6.12
N ALA A 51 -10.53 -1.30 5.90
CA ALA A 51 -9.42 -1.45 6.82
C ALA A 51 -9.00 -0.08 7.35
N TRP A 52 -8.96 0.07 8.68
CA TRP A 52 -8.46 1.27 9.36
C TRP A 52 -7.04 1.11 9.87
N SER A 53 -6.59 -0.15 9.99
CA SER A 53 -5.24 -0.52 10.39
C SER A 53 -4.73 -1.67 9.52
N TYR A 54 -3.43 -1.95 9.57
CA TYR A 54 -2.86 -3.10 8.87
C TYR A 54 -3.41 -4.43 9.39
N GLU A 55 -3.80 -4.50 10.66
CA GLU A 55 -4.40 -5.69 11.27
C GLU A 55 -5.79 -6.01 10.70
N ASP A 56 -6.50 -4.98 10.20
CA ASP A 56 -7.82 -5.17 9.56
C ASP A 56 -7.68 -5.66 8.10
N MET A 57 -6.47 -5.58 7.51
CA MET A 57 -6.20 -6.01 6.13
C MET A 57 -5.97 -7.53 6.09
N ARG A 58 -7.04 -8.27 5.87
CA ARG A 58 -6.96 -9.72 5.64
C ARG A 58 -6.54 -9.96 4.20
N GLY A 59 -5.32 -10.47 3.98
CA GLY A 59 -4.91 -10.93 2.66
C GLY A 59 -5.77 -12.11 2.16
N LEU A 60 -5.54 -12.52 0.93
CA LEU A 60 -6.08 -13.78 0.41
C LEU A 60 -5.39 -14.95 1.11
N ASP A 61 -6.14 -16.04 1.32
CA ASP A 61 -5.56 -17.29 1.78
C ASP A 61 -4.55 -17.78 0.73
N PRO A 62 -3.28 -18.04 1.11
CA PRO A 62 -2.28 -18.55 0.17
C PRO A 62 -2.65 -19.86 -0.53
N GLN A 63 -3.64 -20.60 0.01
CA GLN A 63 -4.16 -21.81 -0.64
C GLN A 63 -5.13 -21.47 -1.78
N LEU A 64 -5.74 -20.27 -1.78
CA LEU A 64 -6.63 -19.83 -2.85
C LEU A 64 -5.84 -19.27 -4.03
N ASP A 65 -4.89 -18.39 -3.76
CA ASP A 65 -4.04 -17.80 -4.79
C ASP A 65 -2.75 -17.22 -4.21
N GLN A 66 -1.67 -17.32 -5.00
CA GLN A 66 -0.38 -16.71 -4.71
C GLN A 66 0.21 -16.13 -5.99
N HIS A 67 0.63 -14.89 -5.93
CA HIS A 67 1.35 -14.29 -7.03
C HIS A 67 2.71 -14.98 -7.23
N GLN A 68 2.95 -15.50 -8.44
CA GLN A 68 4.20 -16.13 -8.82
C GLN A 68 4.96 -15.26 -9.83
N ILE A 69 6.23 -15.03 -9.57
CA ILE A 69 7.10 -14.28 -10.48
C ILE A 69 7.83 -15.28 -11.38
N HIS A 70 7.44 -15.32 -12.65
CA HIS A 70 8.10 -16.16 -13.65
C HIS A 70 9.38 -15.49 -14.13
N LEU A 71 10.51 -16.17 -13.97
CA LEU A 71 11.81 -15.67 -14.40
C LEU A 71 12.19 -16.25 -15.77
N SER A 72 12.91 -15.46 -16.56
CA SER A 72 13.49 -15.91 -17.84
C SER A 72 14.45 -17.07 -17.61
N ARG A 73 14.51 -17.99 -18.58
CA ARG A 73 15.45 -19.13 -18.54
C ARG A 73 16.88 -18.60 -18.41
N ASP A 74 17.70 -19.34 -17.70
CA ASP A 74 19.13 -19.03 -17.46
C ASP A 74 19.42 -17.76 -16.65
N THR A 75 18.39 -17.17 -16.04
CA THR A 75 18.55 -16.02 -15.16
C THR A 75 19.23 -16.42 -13.85
N LYS A 76 20.36 -15.77 -13.53
CA LYS A 76 21.03 -15.98 -12.24
C LYS A 76 20.50 -15.01 -11.20
N PRO A 77 20.26 -15.47 -9.95
CA PRO A 77 19.85 -14.61 -8.86
C PRO A 77 20.86 -13.47 -8.62
N VAL A 78 20.37 -12.30 -8.30
CA VAL A 78 21.18 -11.12 -8.03
C VAL A 78 20.97 -10.64 -6.61
N ALA A 79 22.07 -10.58 -5.84
CA ALA A 79 22.11 -9.95 -4.53
C ALA A 79 22.63 -8.51 -4.69
N GLN A 80 21.72 -7.53 -4.72
CA GLN A 80 22.08 -6.13 -4.83
C GLN A 80 22.67 -5.63 -3.50
N ARG A 81 23.64 -4.72 -3.58
CA ARG A 81 24.20 -4.08 -2.39
C ARG A 81 23.19 -3.11 -1.78
N ARG A 82 23.19 -3.01 -0.45
CA ARG A 82 22.38 -2.00 0.26
C ARG A 82 22.89 -0.60 -0.06
N TYR A 83 21.96 0.33 -0.27
CA TYR A 83 22.29 1.75 -0.36
C TYR A 83 22.67 2.29 1.02
N ARG A 84 23.62 3.22 1.06
CA ARG A 84 23.87 4.01 2.29
C ARG A 84 22.65 4.87 2.56
N MET A 85 22.07 4.71 3.72
CA MET A 85 20.89 5.45 4.14
C MET A 85 21.28 6.44 5.24
N ASN A 86 20.69 7.64 5.20
CA ASN A 86 20.81 8.60 6.29
C ASN A 86 20.27 7.96 7.59
N PRO A 87 20.96 8.12 8.75
CA PRO A 87 20.54 7.52 10.01
C PRO A 87 19.09 7.82 10.40
N ASN A 88 18.62 9.06 10.16
CA ASN A 88 17.24 9.47 10.45
C ASN A 88 16.21 8.69 9.59
N TYR A 89 16.55 8.39 8.34
CA TYR A 89 15.71 7.56 7.48
C TYR A 89 15.78 6.09 7.88
N ALA A 90 16.96 5.62 8.27
CA ALA A 90 17.15 4.24 8.71
C ALA A 90 16.28 3.91 9.93
N ALA A 91 16.15 4.84 10.89
CA ALA A 91 15.27 4.67 12.04
C ALA A 91 13.80 4.52 11.63
N LYS A 92 13.31 5.40 10.76
CA LYS A 92 11.92 5.34 10.26
C LYS A 92 11.63 4.08 9.45
N VAL A 93 12.56 3.69 8.57
CA VAL A 93 12.45 2.43 7.81
C VAL A 93 12.41 1.24 8.74
N LYS A 94 13.23 1.25 9.80
CA LYS A 94 13.21 0.17 10.81
C LYS A 94 11.85 0.09 11.50
N GLU A 95 11.28 1.20 11.92
CA GLU A 95 9.93 1.24 12.54
C GLU A 95 8.86 0.64 11.63
N GLU A 96 8.87 0.96 10.33
CA GLU A 96 7.91 0.43 9.37
C GLU A 96 8.13 -1.08 9.13
N ILE A 97 9.38 -1.53 9.02
CA ILE A 97 9.70 -2.96 8.91
C ILE A 97 9.22 -3.72 10.16
N ASP A 98 9.50 -3.21 11.36
CA ASP A 98 9.08 -3.83 12.61
C ASP A 98 7.55 -3.92 12.71
N LYS A 99 6.84 -2.92 12.19
CA LYS A 99 5.39 -2.91 12.10
C LYS A 99 4.86 -3.97 11.12
N LEU A 100 5.41 -4.04 9.91
CA LEU A 100 5.03 -5.04 8.90
C LEU A 100 5.33 -6.48 9.35
N LEU A 101 6.43 -6.69 10.08
CA LEU A 101 6.75 -7.97 10.71
C LEU A 101 5.73 -8.36 11.78
N ARG A 102 5.32 -7.40 12.63
CA ARG A 102 4.36 -7.63 13.70
C ARG A 102 2.99 -8.06 13.18
N VAL A 103 2.53 -7.43 12.08
CA VAL A 103 1.24 -7.78 11.46
C VAL A 103 1.32 -8.95 10.48
N GLY A 104 2.52 -9.51 10.26
CA GLY A 104 2.72 -10.69 9.43
C GLY A 104 2.74 -10.45 7.92
N PHE A 105 2.82 -9.20 7.46
CA PHE A 105 2.91 -8.88 6.02
C PHE A 105 4.25 -9.28 5.41
N ILE A 106 5.29 -9.28 6.21
CA ILE A 106 6.62 -9.75 5.84
C ILE A 106 7.13 -10.71 6.89
N ARG A 107 8.11 -11.52 6.52
CA ARG A 107 8.77 -12.47 7.42
C ARG A 107 10.27 -12.43 7.26
N LEU A 108 11.00 -12.75 8.32
CA LEU A 108 12.44 -12.92 8.27
C LEU A 108 12.79 -14.23 7.54
N VAL A 109 13.78 -14.16 6.67
CA VAL A 109 14.36 -15.32 6.01
C VAL A 109 15.85 -15.40 6.32
N LYS A 110 16.36 -16.60 6.56
CA LYS A 110 17.80 -16.80 6.87
C LYS A 110 18.68 -16.66 5.63
N GLN A 111 18.16 -17.09 4.48
CA GLN A 111 18.88 -17.03 3.20
C GLN A 111 17.89 -16.58 2.12
N ALA A 112 18.35 -15.65 1.29
CA ALA A 112 17.63 -15.20 0.11
C ALA A 112 18.56 -15.22 -1.09
N THR A 113 18.08 -15.73 -2.21
CA THR A 113 18.82 -15.76 -3.48
C THR A 113 18.75 -14.41 -4.19
N TRP A 114 17.59 -13.77 -4.14
CA TRP A 114 17.37 -12.41 -4.65
C TRP A 114 17.36 -11.42 -3.50
N LEU A 115 18.18 -10.37 -3.60
CA LEU A 115 18.20 -9.29 -2.62
C LEU A 115 18.01 -7.96 -3.34
N SER A 116 16.96 -7.24 -2.95
CA SER A 116 16.64 -5.90 -3.45
C SER A 116 16.78 -4.88 -2.32
N PRO A 117 17.47 -3.75 -2.54
CA PRO A 117 17.67 -2.76 -1.50
C PRO A 117 16.42 -1.90 -1.30
N ILE A 118 16.26 -1.37 -0.09
CA ILE A 118 15.26 -0.35 0.22
C ILE A 118 15.80 1.01 -0.22
N VAL A 119 14.96 1.77 -0.92
CA VAL A 119 15.18 3.15 -1.35
C VAL A 119 14.15 4.04 -0.67
N VAL A 120 14.61 5.15 -0.10
CA VAL A 120 13.74 6.12 0.55
C VAL A 120 13.51 7.30 -0.37
N VAL A 121 12.25 7.61 -0.64
CA VAL A 121 11.83 8.75 -1.45
C VAL A 121 11.15 9.79 -0.57
N PRO A 122 11.71 11.01 -0.45
CA PRO A 122 11.05 12.09 0.28
C PRO A 122 9.80 12.56 -0.47
N LYS A 123 8.69 12.70 0.26
CA LYS A 123 7.43 13.27 -0.27
C LYS A 123 7.41 14.79 -0.07
N LYS A 124 6.63 15.51 -0.88
CA LYS A 124 6.45 16.97 -0.78
C LYS A 124 5.94 17.44 0.59
N ASN A 125 5.25 16.57 1.33
CA ASN A 125 4.72 16.87 2.67
C ASN A 125 5.71 16.57 3.82
N GLY A 126 7.00 16.36 3.52
CA GLY A 126 8.04 16.03 4.51
C GLY A 126 8.02 14.59 5.02
N LYS A 127 7.04 13.79 4.62
CA LYS A 127 7.03 12.34 4.91
C LYS A 127 7.98 11.61 3.98
N ILE A 128 8.38 10.42 4.36
CA ILE A 128 9.15 9.52 3.51
C ILE A 128 8.25 8.41 2.94
N GLN A 129 8.66 7.86 1.82
CA GLN A 129 8.10 6.64 1.25
C GLN A 129 9.24 5.64 1.10
N GLU A 130 9.04 4.47 1.69
CA GLU A 130 9.92 3.34 1.55
C GLU A 130 9.53 2.58 0.27
N CYS A 131 10.51 2.36 -0.60
CA CYS A 131 10.35 1.60 -1.82
C CYS A 131 11.38 0.47 -1.83
N VAL A 132 11.07 -0.62 -2.52
CA VAL A 132 12.04 -1.68 -2.80
C VAL A 132 12.49 -1.56 -4.25
N ASP A 133 13.79 -1.56 -4.49
CA ASP A 133 14.35 -1.50 -5.85
C ASP A 133 14.29 -2.87 -6.52
N TYR A 134 13.24 -3.14 -7.24
CA TYR A 134 13.07 -4.37 -8.02
C TYR A 134 13.65 -4.31 -9.44
N CYS A 135 14.44 -3.30 -9.81
CA CYS A 135 14.95 -3.16 -11.19
C CYS A 135 15.63 -4.42 -11.71
N LYS A 136 16.45 -5.08 -10.90
CA LYS A 136 17.14 -6.32 -11.30
C LYS A 136 16.21 -7.52 -11.40
N LEU A 137 15.26 -7.62 -10.50
CA LEU A 137 14.23 -8.67 -10.52
C LEU A 137 13.30 -8.47 -11.72
N ASN A 138 12.83 -7.25 -11.95
CA ASN A 138 11.95 -6.91 -13.07
C ASN A 138 12.63 -7.18 -14.43
N ALA A 139 13.93 -6.90 -14.56
CA ALA A 139 14.68 -7.19 -15.79
C ALA A 139 14.81 -8.70 -16.06
N ALA A 140 14.68 -9.53 -15.02
CA ALA A 140 14.73 -10.99 -15.10
C ALA A 140 13.34 -11.63 -15.24
N THR A 141 12.28 -10.88 -15.00
CA THR A 141 10.90 -11.36 -15.02
C THR A 141 10.39 -11.48 -16.45
N VAL A 142 9.69 -12.58 -16.75
CA VAL A 142 8.91 -12.72 -17.98
C VAL A 142 7.72 -11.78 -17.88
N THR A 143 7.70 -10.74 -18.70
CA THR A 143 6.60 -9.77 -18.71
C THR A 143 5.35 -10.36 -19.37
N ASP A 144 4.21 -10.14 -18.73
CA ASP A 144 2.93 -10.43 -19.35
C ASP A 144 2.69 -9.47 -20.51
N ALA A 145 2.32 -10.01 -21.66
CA ALA A 145 1.98 -9.22 -22.86
C ALA A 145 0.60 -8.55 -22.76
N PHE A 146 -0.19 -8.90 -21.73
CA PHE A 146 -1.51 -8.30 -21.53
C PHE A 146 -1.38 -6.84 -21.04
N PRO A 147 -1.86 -5.84 -21.79
CA PRO A 147 -1.85 -4.47 -21.31
C PRO A 147 -2.79 -4.33 -20.12
N LEU A 148 -2.32 -3.62 -19.08
CA LEU A 148 -3.18 -3.25 -17.97
C LEU A 148 -4.37 -2.43 -18.48
N PRO A 149 -5.60 -2.71 -18.03
CA PRO A 149 -6.75 -1.89 -18.39
C PRO A 149 -6.56 -0.45 -17.93
N PHE A 150 -6.89 0.50 -18.79
CA PHE A 150 -6.89 1.91 -18.39
C PHE A 150 -7.94 2.12 -17.29
N THR A 151 -7.53 2.79 -16.21
CA THR A 151 -8.39 3.07 -15.04
C THR A 151 -9.71 3.76 -15.38
N ASN A 152 -9.76 4.49 -16.51
CA ASN A 152 -10.98 5.16 -17.02
C ASN A 152 -11.97 4.22 -17.71
N LYS A 153 -11.64 2.94 -17.89
CA LYS A 153 -12.52 1.93 -18.50
C LYS A 153 -13.06 0.92 -17.49
N VAL A 154 -12.71 1.07 -16.23
CA VAL A 154 -13.21 0.27 -15.11
C VAL A 154 -14.24 1.12 -14.36
N SER A 155 -15.38 1.35 -14.99
CA SER A 155 -16.56 1.99 -14.39
C SER A 155 -17.80 1.20 -14.75
#